data_fbe727f785124f629cbfa32fbb027b83
#
_entry.id   fbe727f785124f629cbfa32fbb027b83
#
_cell.length_a   1.000
_cell.length_b   1.000
_cell.length_c   1.000
_cell.angle_alpha   90.00
_cell.angle_beta   90.00
_cell.angle_gamma   90.00
#
_symmetry.space_group_name_H-M   'P 1'
#
loop_
_entity.id
_entity.type
_entity.pdbx_description
1 polymer ?
#
loop_
_entity_poly.entity_id
_entity_poly.type
_entity_poly.pdbx_seq_one_letter_code
_entity_poly.pdbx_strand_id
1 'polypeptide(L)'
;MIEIVQYRPSWPEEFSRMGRTLRSELGELALRIDHIGSTSIPGLAAKDVLDIQVTAEDLEPRIAQALTQTGYRRVEAIVSDHVPPGQDAEPVNWRKWMFKTSENQRAANLHVRVSGRPNQRYPLLFRDYLRAHPGAARSYALIKMVLARLHPEDLDAYYAVKDPVCDIIMDAGEEWALLTGWQSGPPDA
;
A
#
# COMPACT_ATOMS: atom_id res chain seq x y z
N MET A 1 0.47 14.36 14.67
CA MET A 1 -0.64 13.59 15.30
C MET A 1 -1.15 12.53 14.34
N ILE A 2 -1.35 11.29 14.81
CA ILE A 2 -1.91 10.19 14.02
C ILE A 2 -3.43 10.30 14.07
N GLU A 3 -4.07 10.55 12.94
CA GLU A 3 -5.52 10.63 12.83
C GLU A 3 -6.05 9.49 11.96
N ILE A 4 -7.02 8.73 12.50
CA ILE A 4 -7.75 7.69 11.77
C ILE A 4 -9.18 8.19 11.57
N VAL A 5 -9.57 8.38 10.32
CA VAL A 5 -10.92 8.82 9.93
C VAL A 5 -11.76 7.62 9.46
N GLN A 6 -13.09 7.77 9.52
CA GLN A 6 -14.00 6.80 8.93
C GLN A 6 -13.78 6.69 7.41
N TYR A 7 -14.15 5.53 6.84
CA TYR A 7 -14.04 5.32 5.40
C TYR A 7 -14.75 6.43 4.62
N ARG A 8 -14.07 6.96 3.61
CA ARG A 8 -14.62 7.97 2.71
C ARG A 8 -14.95 7.35 1.35
N PRO A 9 -16.22 7.39 0.91
CA PRO A 9 -16.63 6.88 -0.40
C PRO A 9 -15.91 7.56 -1.58
N SER A 10 -15.29 8.72 -1.36
CA SER A 10 -14.50 9.44 -2.37
C SER A 10 -13.14 8.82 -2.68
N TRP A 11 -12.56 8.01 -1.77
CA TRP A 11 -11.21 7.46 -1.96
C TRP A 11 -11.01 6.67 -3.25
N PRO A 12 -11.93 5.78 -3.68
CA PRO A 12 -11.78 5.08 -4.95
C PRO A 12 -11.77 6.01 -6.16
N GLU A 13 -12.58 7.06 -6.15
CA GLU A 13 -12.61 8.05 -7.23
C GLU A 13 -11.35 8.92 -7.25
N GLU A 14 -10.88 9.34 -6.06
CA GLU A 14 -9.63 10.09 -5.90
C GLU A 14 -8.43 9.26 -6.41
N PHE A 15 -8.36 7.97 -6.02
CA PHE A 15 -7.38 7.04 -6.59
C PHE A 15 -7.49 6.94 -8.10
N SER A 16 -8.70 6.75 -8.65
CA SER A 16 -8.91 6.59 -10.09
C SER A 16 -8.41 7.80 -10.90
N ARG A 17 -8.58 9.02 -10.37
CA ARG A 17 -8.01 10.24 -11.00
C ARG A 17 -6.48 10.21 -11.00
N MET A 18 -5.88 9.91 -9.83
CA MET A 18 -4.41 9.84 -9.70
C MET A 18 -3.84 8.69 -10.54
N GLY A 19 -4.49 7.54 -10.56
CA GLY A 19 -4.08 6.37 -11.34
C GLY A 19 -4.05 6.66 -12.84
N ARG A 20 -5.06 7.36 -13.37
CA ARG A 20 -5.07 7.79 -14.79
C ARG A 20 -3.92 8.73 -15.12
N THR A 21 -3.63 9.68 -14.24
CA THR A 21 -2.47 10.58 -14.42
C THR A 21 -1.17 9.79 -14.42
N LEU A 22 -0.98 8.89 -13.44
CA LEU A 22 0.21 8.03 -13.37
C LEU A 22 0.34 7.14 -14.62
N ARG A 23 -0.77 6.58 -15.10
CA ARG A 23 -0.79 5.78 -16.33
C ARG A 23 -0.35 6.60 -17.54
N SER A 24 -0.85 7.84 -17.67
CA SER A 24 -0.48 8.75 -18.76
C SER A 24 1.02 9.09 -18.74
N GLU A 25 1.58 9.31 -17.56
CA GLU A 25 2.96 9.75 -17.38
C GLU A 25 3.98 8.60 -17.47
N LEU A 26 3.62 7.43 -16.95
CA LEU A 26 4.52 6.28 -16.91
C LEU A 26 4.39 5.40 -18.15
N GLY A 27 3.24 5.41 -18.82
CA GLY A 27 3.00 4.56 -20.00
C GLY A 27 3.32 3.09 -19.72
N GLU A 28 4.16 2.51 -20.56
CA GLU A 28 4.59 1.11 -20.47
C GLU A 28 5.59 0.83 -19.33
N LEU A 29 6.17 1.85 -18.70
CA LEU A 29 7.00 1.68 -17.51
C LEU A 29 6.22 1.14 -16.32
N ALA A 30 4.91 1.39 -16.27
CA ALA A 30 4.01 0.84 -15.27
C ALA A 30 3.27 -0.37 -15.83
N LEU A 31 3.64 -1.58 -15.44
CA LEU A 31 2.92 -2.81 -15.80
C LEU A 31 1.52 -2.82 -15.18
N ARG A 32 1.38 -2.35 -13.93
CA ARG A 32 0.11 -2.17 -13.24
C ARG A 32 0.16 -0.97 -12.31
N ILE A 33 -1.01 -0.41 -12.04
CA ILE A 33 -1.23 0.63 -11.04
C ILE A 33 -2.42 0.20 -10.20
N ASP A 34 -2.22 0.07 -8.89
CA ASP A 34 -3.22 -0.50 -7.99
C ASP A 34 -3.46 0.39 -6.76
N HIS A 35 -4.72 0.50 -6.36
CA HIS A 35 -5.10 1.07 -5.07
C HIS A 35 -4.85 0.03 -3.98
N ILE A 36 -3.90 0.30 -3.11
CA ILE A 36 -3.52 -0.58 -2.01
C ILE A 36 -3.77 0.08 -0.65
N GLY A 37 -3.38 -0.60 0.42
CA GLY A 37 -3.52 -0.08 1.77
C GLY A 37 -4.97 0.06 2.24
N SER A 38 -5.13 0.68 3.41
CA SER A 38 -6.41 0.71 4.12
C SER A 38 -7.52 1.48 3.38
N THR A 39 -7.16 2.53 2.63
CA THR A 39 -8.14 3.35 1.89
C THR A 39 -8.75 2.63 0.70
N SER A 40 -8.11 1.54 0.23
CA SER A 40 -8.60 0.69 -0.84
C SER A 40 -9.67 -0.33 -0.41
N ILE A 41 -9.94 -0.44 0.90
CA ILE A 41 -10.84 -1.44 1.49
C ILE A 41 -12.14 -0.75 1.90
N PRO A 42 -13.29 -1.04 1.25
CA PRO A 42 -14.56 -0.41 1.56
C PRO A 42 -14.94 -0.55 3.04
N GLY A 43 -15.35 0.55 3.65
CA GLY A 43 -15.76 0.60 5.06
C GLY A 43 -14.62 0.59 6.09
N LEU A 44 -13.35 0.50 5.67
CA LEU A 44 -12.22 0.45 6.60
C LEU A 44 -11.76 1.85 7.01
N ALA A 45 -11.81 2.16 8.31
CA ALA A 45 -11.24 3.40 8.85
C ALA A 45 -9.71 3.44 8.63
N ALA A 46 -9.18 4.59 8.21
CA ALA A 46 -7.78 4.75 7.83
C ALA A 46 -7.25 6.17 8.07
N LYS A 47 -5.93 6.35 7.99
CA LYS A 47 -5.34 7.68 7.74
C LYS A 47 -5.85 8.18 6.38
N ASP A 48 -6.14 9.47 6.25
CA ASP A 48 -6.61 10.05 4.98
C ASP A 48 -5.46 10.26 3.99
N VAL A 49 -4.79 9.17 3.66
CA VAL A 49 -3.68 9.11 2.70
C VAL A 49 -3.92 7.93 1.78
N LEU A 50 -3.91 8.15 0.47
CA LEU A 50 -4.03 7.07 -0.50
C LEU A 50 -2.71 6.32 -0.61
N ASP A 51 -2.75 5.01 -0.57
CA ASP A 51 -1.59 4.17 -0.90
C ASP A 51 -1.76 3.62 -2.30
N ILE A 52 -0.82 3.93 -3.19
CA ILE A 52 -0.82 3.54 -4.60
C ILE A 52 0.40 2.67 -4.86
N GLN A 53 0.22 1.53 -5.50
CA GLN A 53 1.31 0.70 -5.98
C GLN A 53 1.47 0.85 -7.48
N VAL A 54 2.68 1.16 -7.93
CA VAL A 54 3.12 1.01 -9.31
C VAL A 54 3.99 -0.24 -9.38
N THR A 55 3.58 -1.20 -10.19
CA THR A 55 4.39 -2.38 -10.50
C THR A 55 5.14 -2.12 -11.80
N ALA A 56 6.45 -2.29 -11.80
CA ALA A 56 7.33 -2.12 -12.94
C ALA A 56 8.16 -3.38 -13.19
N GLU A 57 8.77 -3.49 -14.36
CA GLU A 57 9.70 -4.57 -14.68
C GLU A 57 10.96 -4.51 -13.81
N ASP A 58 11.52 -3.29 -13.62
CA ASP A 58 12.60 -3.00 -12.69
C ASP A 58 12.49 -1.57 -12.18
N LEU A 59 13.32 -1.20 -11.19
CA LEU A 59 13.42 0.15 -10.64
C LEU A 59 14.29 1.02 -11.55
N GLU A 60 13.72 1.45 -12.68
CA GLU A 60 14.44 2.24 -13.68
C GLU A 60 14.47 3.74 -13.36
N PRO A 61 15.61 4.44 -13.55
CA PRO A 61 15.70 5.89 -13.31
C PRO A 61 14.63 6.72 -14.02
N ARG A 62 14.17 6.27 -15.21
CA ARG A 62 13.10 6.94 -15.97
C ARG A 62 11.77 7.02 -15.18
N ILE A 63 11.46 6.01 -14.37
CA ILE A 63 10.28 6.01 -13.51
C ILE A 63 10.40 7.14 -12.46
N ALA A 64 11.56 7.24 -11.81
CA ALA A 64 11.79 8.28 -10.80
C ALA A 64 11.74 9.67 -11.42
N GLN A 65 12.28 9.85 -12.63
CA GLN A 65 12.24 11.10 -13.38
C GLN A 65 10.80 11.51 -13.71
N ALA A 66 10.00 10.60 -14.29
CA ALA A 66 8.60 10.86 -14.64
C ALA A 66 7.78 11.22 -13.39
N LEU A 67 7.92 10.48 -12.30
CA LEU A 67 7.22 10.75 -11.04
C LEU A 67 7.62 12.10 -10.45
N THR A 68 8.88 12.49 -10.52
CA THR A 68 9.34 13.80 -10.03
C THR A 68 8.76 14.94 -10.86
N GLN A 69 8.66 14.77 -12.18
CA GLN A 69 8.05 15.77 -13.08
C GLN A 69 6.55 15.96 -12.81
N THR A 70 5.85 14.94 -12.31
CA THR A 70 4.44 15.03 -11.91
C THR A 70 4.22 15.50 -10.47
N GLY A 71 5.29 15.92 -9.79
CA GLY A 71 5.21 16.52 -8.46
C GLY A 71 5.31 15.53 -7.30
N TYR A 72 5.65 14.27 -7.56
CA TYR A 72 5.99 13.34 -6.49
C TYR A 72 7.42 13.55 -6.01
N ARG A 73 7.62 13.46 -4.70
CA ARG A 73 8.94 13.55 -4.06
C ARG A 73 9.37 12.18 -3.55
N ARG A 74 10.53 11.74 -3.97
CA ARG A 74 11.11 10.48 -3.50
C ARG A 74 11.49 10.57 -2.01
N VAL A 75 11.24 9.51 -1.26
CA VAL A 75 11.63 9.35 0.13
C VAL A 75 12.87 8.43 0.15
N GLU A 76 14.04 9.05 0.05
CA GLU A 76 15.31 8.31 -0.13
C GLU A 76 15.66 7.37 1.04
N ALA A 77 15.16 7.65 2.24
CA ALA A 77 15.37 6.81 3.41
C ALA A 77 14.57 5.50 3.39
N ILE A 78 13.57 5.35 2.49
CA ILE A 78 12.71 4.17 2.42
C ILE A 78 13.00 3.43 1.11
N VAL A 79 13.88 2.46 1.19
CA VAL A 79 14.36 1.69 0.03
C VAL A 79 13.89 0.22 0.02
N SER A 80 13.26 -0.23 1.10
CA SER A 80 12.79 -1.60 1.27
C SER A 80 11.45 -1.64 2.00
N ASP A 81 10.73 -2.73 1.82
CA ASP A 81 9.60 -3.07 2.68
C ASP A 81 10.06 -3.87 3.90
N HIS A 82 9.19 -3.95 4.90
CA HIS A 82 9.28 -4.91 5.99
C HIS A 82 9.28 -6.34 5.45
N VAL A 83 10.11 -7.20 6.04
CA VAL A 83 10.15 -8.64 5.74
C VAL A 83 9.33 -9.36 6.80
N PRO A 84 8.19 -9.99 6.46
CA PRO A 84 7.42 -10.76 7.43
C PRO A 84 8.21 -11.94 7.99
N PRO A 85 7.97 -12.35 9.24
CA PRO A 85 8.60 -13.53 9.81
C PRO A 85 8.43 -14.77 8.94
N GLY A 86 9.50 -15.54 8.75
CA GLY A 86 9.50 -16.75 7.95
C GLY A 86 9.61 -16.58 6.43
N GLN A 87 9.61 -15.33 5.93
CA GLN A 87 9.83 -15.05 4.51
C GLN A 87 11.33 -15.00 4.17
N ASP A 88 11.64 -15.26 2.90
CA ASP A 88 12.99 -15.09 2.37
C ASP A 88 13.43 -13.63 2.46
N ALA A 89 14.48 -13.37 3.25
CA ALA A 89 14.99 -12.02 3.52
C ALA A 89 15.95 -11.48 2.45
N GLU A 90 16.07 -12.12 1.31
CA GLU A 90 16.92 -11.64 0.21
C GLU A 90 16.55 -10.19 -0.15
N PRO A 91 17.47 -9.21 -0.07
CA PRO A 91 17.15 -7.79 -0.24
C PRO A 91 16.46 -7.45 -1.56
N VAL A 92 16.77 -8.19 -2.63
CA VAL A 92 16.17 -8.00 -3.96
C VAL A 92 14.65 -8.24 -3.95
N ASN A 93 14.14 -9.07 -3.03
CA ASN A 93 12.73 -9.41 -2.92
C ASN A 93 11.90 -8.31 -2.23
N TRP A 94 12.56 -7.43 -1.49
CA TRP A 94 11.89 -6.43 -0.64
C TRP A 94 12.23 -5.00 -1.02
N ARG A 95 13.16 -4.77 -1.95
CA ARG A 95 13.51 -3.42 -2.41
C ARG A 95 12.33 -2.74 -3.08
N LYS A 96 12.19 -1.43 -2.84
CA LYS A 96 11.20 -0.57 -3.46
C LYS A 96 11.70 0.86 -3.57
N TRP A 97 10.99 1.66 -4.33
CA TRP A 97 11.04 3.11 -4.17
C TRP A 97 9.74 3.61 -3.55
N MET A 98 9.86 4.62 -2.72
CA MET A 98 8.72 5.31 -2.13
C MET A 98 8.73 6.77 -2.53
N PHE A 99 7.56 7.26 -2.90
CA PHE A 99 7.32 8.67 -3.20
C PHE A 99 6.11 9.17 -2.41
N LYS A 100 6.07 10.47 -2.17
CA LYS A 100 4.92 11.16 -1.59
C LYS A 100 4.51 12.32 -2.48
N THR A 101 3.24 12.63 -2.50
CA THR A 101 2.73 13.87 -3.12
C THR A 101 3.25 15.11 -2.38
N SER A 102 3.32 16.23 -3.06
CA SER A 102 3.62 17.54 -2.45
C SER A 102 2.47 17.99 -1.55
N GLU A 103 2.76 18.90 -0.60
CA GLU A 103 1.81 19.35 0.44
C GLU A 103 0.51 19.95 -0.10
N ASN A 104 0.55 20.54 -1.29
CA ASN A 104 -0.62 21.17 -1.92
C ASN A 104 -1.45 20.19 -2.78
N GLN A 105 -1.10 18.92 -2.79
CA GLN A 105 -1.79 17.88 -3.54
C GLN A 105 -2.55 16.94 -2.60
N ARG A 106 -3.46 16.12 -3.18
CA ARG A 106 -4.10 15.03 -2.45
C ARG A 106 -3.03 14.10 -1.86
N ALA A 107 -3.02 13.95 -0.54
CA ALA A 107 -2.02 13.15 0.15
C ALA A 107 -2.02 11.70 -0.33
N ALA A 108 -0.89 11.25 -0.86
CA ALA A 108 -0.70 9.88 -1.29
C ALA A 108 0.75 9.42 -1.07
N ASN A 109 0.87 8.14 -0.75
CA ASN A 109 2.10 7.38 -0.80
C ASN A 109 2.10 6.56 -2.09
N LEU A 110 3.18 6.64 -2.85
CA LEU A 110 3.36 5.86 -4.05
C LEU A 110 4.52 4.89 -3.85
N HIS A 111 4.23 3.61 -3.99
CA HIS A 111 5.20 2.53 -3.85
C HIS A 111 5.50 1.94 -5.22
N VAL A 112 6.75 2.04 -5.68
CA VAL A 112 7.20 1.39 -6.91
C VAL A 112 7.88 0.08 -6.54
N ARG A 113 7.34 -1.02 -7.03
CA ARG A 113 7.82 -2.39 -6.77
C ARG A 113 8.05 -3.16 -8.05
N VAL A 114 8.96 -4.12 -7.99
CA VAL A 114 9.29 -4.97 -9.14
C VAL A 114 8.28 -6.12 -9.26
N SER A 115 7.85 -6.37 -10.47
CA SER A 115 6.89 -7.44 -10.81
C SER A 115 7.41 -8.81 -10.35
N GLY A 116 6.50 -9.65 -9.84
CA GLY A 116 6.79 -11.01 -9.40
C GLY A 116 7.56 -11.12 -8.08
N ARG A 117 7.86 -10.01 -7.39
CA ARG A 117 8.50 -10.04 -6.08
C ARG A 117 7.48 -10.21 -4.95
N PRO A 118 7.86 -10.82 -3.81
CA PRO A 118 6.95 -10.99 -2.66
C PRO A 118 6.35 -9.66 -2.17
N ASN A 119 7.16 -8.61 -2.09
CA ASN A 119 6.69 -7.29 -1.67
C ASN A 119 5.70 -6.63 -2.65
N GLN A 120 5.72 -7.00 -3.91
CA GLN A 120 4.73 -6.55 -4.90
C GLN A 120 3.38 -7.27 -4.71
N ARG A 121 3.41 -8.56 -4.38
CA ARG A 121 2.24 -9.40 -4.14
C ARG A 121 1.56 -9.08 -2.80
N TYR A 122 2.33 -8.87 -1.75
CA TYR A 122 1.87 -8.67 -0.37
C TYR A 122 0.71 -7.68 -0.24
N PRO A 123 0.81 -6.40 -0.67
CA PRO A 123 -0.27 -5.44 -0.47
C PRO A 123 -1.54 -5.73 -1.28
N LEU A 124 -1.42 -6.44 -2.39
CA LEU A 124 -2.58 -6.88 -3.18
C LEU A 124 -3.35 -7.98 -2.46
N LEU A 125 -2.64 -8.99 -1.95
CA LEU A 125 -3.25 -10.07 -1.18
C LEU A 125 -3.86 -9.54 0.13
N PHE A 126 -3.15 -8.69 0.86
CA PHE A 126 -3.64 -8.05 2.09
C PHE A 126 -4.95 -7.31 1.85
N ARG A 127 -5.01 -6.51 0.79
CA ARG A 127 -6.20 -5.79 0.38
C ARG A 127 -7.36 -6.74 0.10
N ASP A 128 -7.13 -7.72 -0.75
CA ASP A 128 -8.19 -8.61 -1.25
C ASP A 128 -8.68 -9.56 -0.15
N TYR A 129 -7.77 -10.02 0.72
CA TYR A 129 -8.14 -10.78 1.92
C TYR A 129 -9.09 -9.96 2.83
N LEU A 130 -8.74 -8.73 3.15
CA LEU A 130 -9.58 -7.88 4.01
C LEU A 130 -10.90 -7.47 3.35
N ARG A 131 -10.94 -7.33 2.03
CA ARG A 131 -12.19 -7.15 1.27
C ARG A 131 -13.10 -8.37 1.39
N ALA A 132 -12.53 -9.57 1.35
CA ALA A 132 -13.27 -10.84 1.47
C ALA A 132 -13.66 -11.17 2.94
N HIS A 133 -12.98 -10.57 3.94
CA HIS A 133 -13.15 -10.90 5.36
C HIS A 133 -13.53 -9.65 6.20
N PRO A 134 -14.81 -9.20 6.15
CA PRO A 134 -15.23 -7.99 6.86
C PRO A 134 -15.01 -8.02 8.38
N GLY A 135 -15.00 -9.21 8.99
CA GLY A 135 -14.66 -9.40 10.41
C GLY A 135 -13.24 -8.99 10.73
N ALA A 136 -12.27 -9.50 9.97
CA ALA A 136 -10.86 -9.15 10.09
C ALA A 136 -10.64 -7.65 9.82
N ALA A 137 -11.29 -7.10 8.78
CA ALA A 137 -11.21 -5.68 8.45
C ALA A 137 -11.70 -4.79 9.61
N ARG A 138 -12.83 -5.12 10.25
CA ARG A 138 -13.34 -4.38 11.42
C ARG A 138 -12.38 -4.44 12.61
N SER A 139 -11.83 -5.62 12.91
CA SER A 139 -10.86 -5.79 14.00
C SER A 139 -9.58 -4.97 13.73
N TYR A 140 -9.08 -5.01 12.53
CA TYR A 140 -7.92 -4.21 12.11
C TYR A 140 -8.17 -2.70 12.19
N ALA A 141 -9.37 -2.24 11.80
CA ALA A 141 -9.77 -0.85 11.97
C ALA A 141 -9.78 -0.42 13.44
N LEU A 142 -10.36 -1.25 14.31
CA LEU A 142 -10.42 -0.99 15.75
C LEU A 142 -9.02 -0.89 16.37
N ILE A 143 -8.13 -1.81 16.04
CA ILE A 143 -6.73 -1.78 16.51
C ILE A 143 -6.07 -0.46 16.10
N LYS A 144 -6.19 -0.05 14.84
CA LYS A 144 -5.61 1.22 14.36
C LYS A 144 -6.18 2.44 15.10
N MET A 145 -7.49 2.47 15.34
CA MET A 145 -8.13 3.58 16.07
C MET A 145 -7.67 3.63 17.53
N VAL A 146 -7.54 2.47 18.18
CA VAL A 146 -7.04 2.41 19.56
C VAL A 146 -5.57 2.85 19.62
N LEU A 147 -4.74 2.36 18.73
CA LEU A 147 -3.32 2.75 18.65
C LEU A 147 -3.15 4.26 18.42
N ALA A 148 -3.90 4.85 17.49
CA ALA A 148 -3.85 6.28 17.23
C ALA A 148 -4.29 7.11 18.45
N ARG A 149 -5.24 6.61 19.24
CA ARG A 149 -5.69 7.25 20.50
C ARG A 149 -4.65 7.14 21.61
N LEU A 150 -3.99 5.97 21.75
CA LEU A 150 -3.01 5.72 22.83
C LEU A 150 -1.64 6.33 22.50
N HIS A 151 -1.27 6.39 21.24
CA HIS A 151 0.02 6.86 20.74
C HIS A 151 -0.16 7.94 19.64
N PRO A 152 -0.84 9.08 19.95
CA PRO A 152 -1.24 10.04 18.92
C PRO A 152 -0.08 10.73 18.21
N GLU A 153 1.10 10.79 18.83
CA GLU A 153 2.30 11.45 18.30
C GLU A 153 3.50 10.51 18.14
N ASP A 154 3.38 9.29 18.65
CA ASP A 154 4.44 8.28 18.60
C ASP A 154 4.18 7.30 17.44
N LEU A 155 4.78 7.64 16.27
CA LEU A 155 4.69 6.80 15.08
C LEU A 155 5.40 5.45 15.25
N ASP A 156 6.49 5.42 16.01
CA ASP A 156 7.29 4.21 16.20
C ASP A 156 6.50 3.21 17.05
N ALA A 157 5.91 3.65 18.18
CA ALA A 157 5.01 2.80 18.97
C ALA A 157 3.78 2.34 18.17
N TYR A 158 3.21 3.22 17.33
CA TYR A 158 2.09 2.85 16.46
C TYR A 158 2.47 1.73 15.48
N TYR A 159 3.61 1.84 14.80
CA TYR A 159 4.05 0.84 13.83
C TYR A 159 4.56 -0.44 14.50
N ALA A 160 5.20 -0.35 15.67
CA ALA A 160 5.68 -1.52 16.43
C ALA A 160 4.56 -2.52 16.76
N VAL A 161 3.31 -2.06 16.89
CA VAL A 161 2.15 -2.93 17.09
C VAL A 161 1.41 -3.21 15.79
N LYS A 162 1.26 -2.19 14.92
CA LYS A 162 0.51 -2.35 13.65
C LYS A 162 1.16 -3.35 12.71
N ASP A 163 2.48 -3.37 12.59
CA ASP A 163 3.15 -4.20 11.60
C ASP A 163 3.03 -5.70 11.93
N PRO A 164 3.26 -6.17 13.18
CA PRO A 164 2.94 -7.55 13.55
C PRO A 164 1.47 -7.96 13.34
N VAL A 165 0.52 -7.03 13.51
CA VAL A 165 -0.90 -7.30 13.18
C VAL A 165 -1.08 -7.50 11.68
N CYS A 166 -0.36 -6.75 10.84
CA CYS A 166 -0.38 -6.97 9.40
C CYS A 166 0.19 -8.35 9.04
N ASP A 167 1.24 -8.80 9.73
CA ASP A 167 1.84 -10.12 9.49
C ASP A 167 0.87 -11.26 9.85
N ILE A 168 0.14 -11.15 10.98
CA ILE A 168 -0.92 -12.11 11.35
C ILE A 168 -2.03 -12.15 10.29
N ILE A 169 -2.45 -11.00 9.78
CA ILE A 169 -3.46 -10.91 8.71
C ILE A 169 -2.93 -11.54 7.43
N MET A 170 -1.65 -11.34 7.11
CA MET A 170 -1.03 -11.92 5.92
C MET A 170 -0.88 -13.44 5.99
N ASP A 171 -0.54 -13.97 7.16
CA ASP A 171 -0.47 -15.42 7.37
C ASP A 171 -1.83 -16.09 7.04
N ALA A 172 -2.93 -15.54 7.59
CA ALA A 172 -4.28 -15.96 7.23
C ALA A 172 -4.62 -15.70 5.74
N GLY A 173 -4.12 -14.61 5.18
CA GLY A 173 -4.28 -14.28 3.76
C GLY A 173 -3.59 -15.27 2.83
N GLU A 174 -2.41 -15.75 3.19
CA GLU A 174 -1.69 -16.77 2.41
C GLU A 174 -2.44 -18.12 2.42
N GLU A 175 -2.93 -18.56 3.57
CA GLU A 175 -3.77 -19.76 3.66
C GLU A 175 -5.05 -19.60 2.80
N TRP A 176 -5.73 -18.48 2.91
CA TRP A 176 -6.90 -18.17 2.09
C TRP A 176 -6.57 -18.16 0.60
N ALA A 177 -5.43 -17.61 0.21
CA ALA A 177 -4.99 -17.58 -1.19
C ALA A 177 -4.76 -19.00 -1.74
N LEU A 178 -4.16 -19.88 -0.96
CA LEU A 178 -3.95 -21.28 -1.32
C LEU A 178 -5.28 -22.02 -1.48
N LEU A 179 -6.20 -21.87 -0.52
CA LEU A 179 -7.50 -22.54 -0.53
C LEU A 179 -8.42 -22.09 -1.66
N THR A 180 -8.33 -20.82 -2.07
CA THR A 180 -9.21 -20.24 -3.09
C THR A 180 -8.60 -20.17 -4.49
N GLY A 181 -7.29 -20.47 -4.62
CA GLY A 181 -6.56 -20.25 -5.87
C GLY A 181 -6.45 -18.75 -6.22
N TRP A 182 -6.34 -17.87 -5.21
CA TRP A 182 -6.33 -16.44 -5.40
C TRP A 182 -5.22 -15.99 -6.37
N GLN A 183 -5.60 -15.11 -7.25
CA GLN A 183 -4.70 -14.34 -8.10
C GLN A 183 -5.10 -12.87 -8.02
N SER A 184 -4.11 -11.98 -8.12
CA SER A 184 -4.42 -10.55 -8.21
C SER A 184 -5.27 -10.31 -9.46
N GLY A 185 -6.40 -9.65 -9.31
CA GLY A 185 -7.24 -9.24 -10.42
C GLY A 185 -6.51 -8.31 -11.41
N PRO A 186 -7.23 -7.77 -12.41
CA PRO A 186 -6.67 -6.75 -13.31
C PRO A 186 -6.18 -5.54 -12.51
N PRO A 187 -5.29 -4.72 -13.08
CA PRO A 187 -4.90 -3.45 -12.45
C PRO A 187 -6.11 -2.54 -12.26
N ASP A 188 -6.06 -1.69 -11.23
CA ASP A 188 -7.16 -0.75 -10.93
C ASP A 188 -7.12 0.52 -11.82
N ALA A 189 -5.94 0.80 -12.48
CA ALA A 189 -5.76 1.89 -13.46
C ALA A 189 -4.63 1.61 -14.47
#